data_d97f11e2c1ccbc5d821946c4ff1b46ca
#
_entry.id   d97f11e2c1ccbc5d821946c4ff1b46ca
#
_cell.length_a   1.000
_cell.length_b   1.000
_cell.length_c   1.000
_cell.angle_alpha   90.00
_cell.angle_beta   90.00
_cell.angle_gamma   90.00
#
_symmetry.space_group_name_H-M   'P 1'
#
loop_
_entity.id
_entity.type
_entity.pdbx_description
1 polymer ?
#
loop_
_entity_poly.entity_id
_entity_poly.type
_entity_poly.pdbx_seq_one_letter_code
_entity_poly.pdbx_strand_id
1 'polypeptide(L)'
;AKAAIRDVGRVMDMSYTFCDGISKLVPGKPGMSYTLQYPPEVKKDGDKNNYALELEPMLYERVRKEEDVKTVIEMAQKLEGMTRNIGMHAGGVLIAPGKLTDFCPLYQQPGSVSAVSQYDKDDVEAIGLVKFDFLGLATLTILEIAREFIMKRHKGQENFAFENIPLDDGPTYRLFSEGKTEAVFQFESRGMQGMLKEARPSRLEDLIALNALYRPGPMDLIPTFVNRKHGKEPVEYPHPLVEPVLAETYGIMVYQEQVM
;
A
#
# COMPACT_ATOMS: atom_id res chain seq x y z
N ALA A 1 4.89 -5.46 16.55
CA ALA A 1 3.87 -6.44 16.98
C ALA A 1 4.06 -7.83 16.35
N LYS A 2 3.62 -8.09 15.11
CA LYS A 2 3.57 -9.45 14.49
C LYS A 2 4.92 -10.19 14.47
N ALA A 3 6.00 -9.49 14.17
CA ALA A 3 7.34 -10.10 14.16
C ALA A 3 7.80 -10.50 15.56
N ALA A 4 7.59 -9.64 16.55
CA ALA A 4 7.97 -9.94 17.95
C ALA A 4 7.28 -11.20 18.47
N ILE A 5 5.98 -11.42 18.18
CA ILE A 5 5.25 -12.63 18.54
C ILE A 5 5.93 -13.88 17.97
N ARG A 6 6.29 -13.86 16.67
CA ARG A 6 6.92 -15.02 16.04
C ARG A 6 8.35 -15.26 16.52
N ASP A 7 9.09 -14.20 16.83
CA ASP A 7 10.46 -14.31 17.32
C ASP A 7 10.48 -14.90 18.75
N VAL A 8 9.61 -14.39 19.61
CA VAL A 8 9.44 -14.94 20.97
C VAL A 8 9.02 -16.41 20.91
N GLY A 9 8.00 -16.74 20.12
CA GLY A 9 7.55 -18.11 19.99
C GLY A 9 8.63 -19.07 19.52
N ARG A 10 9.47 -18.63 18.56
CA ARG A 10 10.60 -19.43 18.09
C ARG A 10 11.66 -19.66 19.18
N VAL A 11 11.97 -18.66 19.98
CA VAL A 11 12.92 -18.78 21.09
C VAL A 11 12.38 -19.64 22.23
N MET A 12 11.06 -19.67 22.38
CA MET A 12 10.37 -20.48 23.39
C MET A 12 9.99 -21.88 22.88
N ASP A 13 10.53 -22.33 21.75
CA ASP A 13 10.27 -23.62 21.10
C ASP A 13 8.79 -23.90 20.82
N MET A 14 7.98 -22.85 20.65
CA MET A 14 6.57 -22.97 20.28
C MET A 14 6.42 -23.23 18.78
N SER A 15 5.36 -23.96 18.40
CA SER A 15 5.14 -24.25 16.98
C SER A 15 4.89 -22.98 16.18
N TYR A 16 5.43 -22.96 14.95
CA TYR A 16 5.23 -21.84 14.03
C TYR A 16 3.75 -21.56 13.77
N THR A 17 2.94 -22.62 13.60
CA THR A 17 1.50 -22.51 13.35
C THR A 17 0.78 -21.82 14.52
N PHE A 18 1.15 -22.14 15.76
CA PHE A 18 0.60 -21.50 16.95
C PHE A 18 0.92 -19.99 16.97
N CYS A 19 2.19 -19.64 16.82
CA CYS A 19 2.62 -18.25 16.86
C CYS A 19 2.12 -17.44 15.67
N ASP A 20 2.04 -18.04 14.49
CA ASP A 20 1.49 -17.40 13.29
C ASP A 20 -0.03 -17.16 13.45
N GLY A 21 -0.74 -18.11 14.07
CA GLY A 21 -2.15 -17.96 14.43
C GLY A 21 -2.40 -16.77 15.36
N ILE A 22 -1.55 -16.58 16.38
CA ILE A 22 -1.63 -15.41 17.26
C ILE A 22 -1.29 -14.13 16.48
N SER A 23 -0.21 -14.16 15.71
CA SER A 23 0.26 -12.98 14.97
C SER A 23 -0.75 -12.48 13.92
N LYS A 24 -1.55 -13.38 13.37
CA LYS A 24 -2.62 -13.04 12.41
C LYS A 24 -3.80 -12.32 13.03
N LEU A 25 -4.03 -12.51 14.32
CA LEU A 25 -5.06 -11.77 15.06
C LEU A 25 -4.69 -10.28 15.23
N VAL A 26 -3.39 -9.96 15.26
CA VAL A 26 -2.99 -8.54 15.30
C VAL A 26 -3.48 -7.85 14.02
N PRO A 27 -4.27 -6.77 14.12
CA PRO A 27 -4.77 -6.08 12.94
C PRO A 27 -3.65 -5.65 12.00
N GLY A 28 -3.96 -5.47 10.73
CA GLY A 28 -2.94 -5.18 9.71
C GLY A 28 -3.47 -4.33 8.58
N LYS A 29 -4.03 -3.16 8.89
CA LYS A 29 -4.39 -2.19 7.84
C LYS A 29 -3.10 -1.58 7.27
N PRO A 30 -2.96 -1.50 5.94
CA PRO A 30 -1.82 -0.83 5.31
C PRO A 30 -1.64 0.59 5.82
N GLY A 31 -0.40 1.01 6.07
CA GLY A 31 -0.09 2.35 6.58
C GLY A 31 -0.35 2.58 8.07
N MET A 32 -0.87 1.57 8.80
CA MET A 32 -1.08 1.66 10.24
C MET A 32 -0.10 0.76 10.98
N SER A 33 0.49 1.27 12.05
CA SER A 33 1.26 0.51 13.02
C SER A 33 0.36 0.14 14.21
N TYR A 34 0.55 -1.06 14.73
CA TYR A 34 -0.18 -1.58 15.89
C TYR A 34 0.82 -1.98 16.97
N THR A 35 0.49 -1.67 18.22
CA THR A 35 1.27 -2.09 19.40
C THR A 35 0.56 -3.20 20.16
N LEU A 36 1.35 -4.05 20.80
CA LEU A 36 0.86 -5.09 21.74
C LEU A 36 0.71 -4.53 23.15
N GLN A 37 1.16 -3.30 23.41
CA GLN A 37 1.00 -2.69 24.73
C GLN A 37 -0.47 -2.57 25.08
N TYR A 38 -0.76 -2.56 26.38
CA TYR A 38 -2.10 -2.22 26.87
C TYR A 38 -2.35 -0.73 26.72
N PRO A 39 -3.56 -0.31 26.36
CA PRO A 39 -3.89 1.11 26.38
C PRO A 39 -3.74 1.66 27.81
N PRO A 40 -3.23 2.87 27.97
CA PRO A 40 -3.18 3.53 29.27
C PRO A 40 -4.60 3.78 29.76
N GLU A 41 -4.81 3.80 31.08
CA GLU A 41 -6.13 4.09 31.69
C GLU A 41 -6.70 5.43 31.19
N VAL A 42 -5.83 6.42 30.99
CA VAL A 42 -6.18 7.71 30.40
C VAL A 42 -5.29 7.94 29.18
N LYS A 43 -5.87 7.90 27.97
CA LYS A 43 -5.18 8.24 26.73
C LYS A 43 -4.84 9.74 26.76
N LYS A 44 -3.58 10.08 26.51
CA LYS A 44 -3.16 11.49 26.37
C LYS A 44 -3.73 12.06 25.08
N ASP A 45 -4.06 13.34 25.09
CA ASP A 45 -4.43 14.05 23.87
C ASP A 45 -3.31 13.89 22.84
N GLY A 46 -3.68 13.42 21.63
CA GLY A 46 -2.74 13.14 20.56
C GLY A 46 -2.12 11.74 20.55
N ASP A 47 -2.55 10.81 21.43
CA ASP A 47 -2.12 9.41 21.35
C ASP A 47 -2.65 8.76 20.06
N LYS A 48 -1.74 8.53 19.13
CA LYS A 48 -2.02 7.92 17.82
C LYS A 48 -1.78 6.40 17.79
N ASN A 49 -1.51 5.77 18.93
CA ASN A 49 -1.23 4.36 19.01
C ASN A 49 -2.49 3.51 18.78
N ASN A 50 -2.35 2.49 17.95
CA ASN A 50 -3.37 1.49 17.74
C ASN A 50 -3.05 0.26 18.61
N TYR A 51 -3.80 0.10 19.69
CA TYR A 51 -3.60 -0.99 20.66
C TYR A 51 -4.29 -2.26 20.16
N ALA A 52 -3.49 -3.26 19.75
CA ALA A 52 -4.03 -4.49 19.16
C ALA A 52 -4.96 -5.24 20.13
N LEU A 53 -4.65 -5.24 21.43
CA LEU A 53 -5.47 -5.89 22.47
C LEU A 53 -6.81 -5.19 22.72
N GLU A 54 -6.92 -3.90 22.43
CA GLU A 54 -8.17 -3.15 22.50
C GLU A 54 -9.02 -3.35 21.24
N LEU A 55 -8.36 -3.39 20.07
CA LEU A 55 -9.02 -3.41 18.78
C LEU A 55 -9.46 -4.81 18.33
N GLU A 56 -8.82 -5.87 18.86
CA GLU A 56 -9.10 -7.25 18.48
C GLU A 56 -9.54 -8.08 19.70
N PRO A 57 -10.85 -8.22 19.93
CA PRO A 57 -11.40 -8.95 21.07
C PRO A 57 -10.94 -10.42 21.14
N MET A 58 -10.77 -11.09 20.01
CA MET A 58 -10.29 -12.48 19.99
C MET A 58 -8.86 -12.60 20.52
N LEU A 59 -7.98 -11.66 20.19
CA LEU A 59 -6.63 -11.64 20.73
C LEU A 59 -6.65 -11.42 22.24
N TYR A 60 -7.45 -10.47 22.71
CA TYR A 60 -7.61 -10.17 24.12
C TYR A 60 -8.14 -11.38 24.92
N GLU A 61 -9.18 -12.05 24.40
CA GLU A 61 -9.75 -13.26 25.01
C GLU A 61 -8.72 -14.39 25.11
N ARG A 62 -7.94 -14.63 24.07
CA ARG A 62 -6.89 -15.65 24.07
C ARG A 62 -5.80 -15.34 25.09
N VAL A 63 -5.37 -14.08 25.21
CA VAL A 63 -4.39 -13.67 26.23
C VAL A 63 -4.93 -13.91 27.65
N ARG A 64 -6.23 -13.74 27.87
CA ARG A 64 -6.83 -14.00 29.19
C ARG A 64 -7.02 -15.48 29.52
N LYS A 65 -7.28 -16.32 28.53
CA LYS A 65 -7.68 -17.72 28.71
C LYS A 65 -6.55 -18.72 28.54
N GLU A 66 -5.53 -18.38 27.74
CA GLU A 66 -4.43 -19.28 27.36
C GLU A 66 -3.11 -18.73 27.94
N GLU A 67 -2.54 -19.45 28.94
CA GLU A 67 -1.30 -19.01 29.61
C GLU A 67 -0.10 -18.92 28.64
N ASP A 68 -0.01 -19.83 27.67
CA ASP A 68 1.04 -19.81 26.65
C ASP A 68 0.92 -18.55 25.75
N VAL A 69 -0.30 -18.18 25.37
CA VAL A 69 -0.54 -16.95 24.59
C VAL A 69 -0.18 -15.72 25.40
N LYS A 70 -0.57 -15.68 26.67
CA LYS A 70 -0.24 -14.59 27.59
C LYS A 70 1.28 -14.42 27.71
N THR A 71 2.00 -15.51 27.95
CA THR A 71 3.47 -15.51 28.08
C THR A 71 4.14 -14.97 26.81
N VAL A 72 3.71 -15.44 25.63
CA VAL A 72 4.22 -14.95 24.34
C VAL A 72 3.98 -13.46 24.17
N ILE A 73 2.78 -12.99 24.48
CA ILE A 73 2.43 -11.56 24.32
C ILE A 73 3.21 -10.69 25.31
N GLU A 74 3.33 -11.08 26.58
CA GLU A 74 4.09 -10.33 27.58
C GLU A 74 5.58 -10.21 27.23
N MET A 75 6.16 -11.28 26.68
CA MET A 75 7.56 -11.23 26.18
C MET A 75 7.67 -10.42 24.88
N ALA A 76 6.72 -10.55 23.97
CA ALA A 76 6.68 -9.78 22.73
C ALA A 76 6.54 -8.28 22.99
N GLN A 77 5.80 -7.86 24.01
CA GLN A 77 5.69 -6.47 24.45
C GLN A 77 7.05 -5.87 24.84
N LYS A 78 7.93 -6.68 25.47
CA LYS A 78 9.28 -6.22 25.86
C LYS A 78 10.23 -6.07 24.66
N LEU A 79 10.02 -6.83 23.59
CA LEU A 79 10.82 -6.80 22.37
C LEU A 79 10.25 -5.85 21.30
N GLU A 80 9.02 -5.40 21.46
CA GLU A 80 8.39 -4.53 20.50
C GLU A 80 9.11 -3.17 20.41
N GLY A 81 9.31 -2.68 19.19
CA GLY A 81 10.03 -1.43 18.94
C GLY A 81 11.56 -1.57 18.85
N MET A 82 12.11 -2.73 19.20
CA MET A 82 13.55 -2.95 19.05
C MET A 82 13.94 -3.13 17.58
N THR A 83 14.97 -2.41 17.14
CA THR A 83 15.57 -2.59 15.82
C THR A 83 16.25 -3.95 15.75
N ARG A 84 15.89 -4.78 14.78
CA ARG A 84 16.42 -6.15 14.63
C ARG A 84 17.12 -6.41 13.31
N ASN A 85 16.79 -5.67 12.27
CA ASN A 85 17.32 -5.88 10.92
C ASN A 85 17.71 -4.54 10.30
N ILE A 86 18.71 -4.60 9.42
CA ILE A 86 19.04 -3.52 8.52
C ILE A 86 18.39 -3.85 7.19
N GLY A 87 17.41 -3.05 6.77
CA GLY A 87 16.75 -3.15 5.48
C GLY A 87 17.42 -2.22 4.47
N MET A 88 17.67 -2.73 3.26
CA MET A 88 18.14 -1.92 2.14
C MET A 88 16.96 -1.59 1.24
N HIS A 89 16.82 -0.33 0.83
CA HIS A 89 15.82 0.07 -0.16
C HIS A 89 16.18 -0.52 -1.53
N ALA A 90 15.20 -1.09 -2.22
CA ALA A 90 15.43 -1.82 -3.48
C ALA A 90 15.91 -0.94 -4.64
N GLY A 91 15.56 0.35 -4.66
CA GLY A 91 15.89 1.27 -5.74
C GLY A 91 16.26 2.68 -5.26
N GLY A 92 16.38 2.90 -3.95
CA GLY A 92 16.75 4.21 -3.39
C GLY A 92 18.25 4.46 -3.47
N VAL A 93 18.63 5.62 -4.00
CA VAL A 93 20.02 6.07 -4.09
C VAL A 93 20.15 7.42 -3.43
N LEU A 94 21.10 7.53 -2.48
CA LEU A 94 21.43 8.81 -1.86
C LEU A 94 22.45 9.56 -2.70
N ILE A 95 22.21 10.86 -2.89
CA ILE A 95 23.13 11.77 -3.58
C ILE A 95 23.57 12.83 -2.58
N ALA A 96 24.90 13.03 -2.50
CA ALA A 96 25.54 14.03 -1.69
C ALA A 96 26.47 14.91 -2.56
N PRO A 97 26.70 16.18 -2.17
CA PRO A 97 27.62 17.06 -2.89
C PRO A 97 29.11 16.67 -2.72
N GLY A 98 29.42 15.69 -1.89
CA GLY A 98 30.74 15.16 -1.63
C GLY A 98 30.69 13.68 -1.24
N LYS A 99 31.64 13.23 -0.43
CA LYS A 99 31.61 11.84 0.04
C LYS A 99 30.46 11.65 1.03
N LEU A 100 29.69 10.57 0.86
CA LEU A 100 28.58 10.26 1.78
C LEU A 100 29.01 10.14 3.24
N THR A 101 30.25 9.69 3.47
CA THR A 101 30.83 9.58 4.83
C THR A 101 31.02 10.90 5.54
N ASP A 102 30.98 12.03 4.82
CA ASP A 102 31.05 13.38 5.41
C ASP A 102 29.69 13.82 5.98
N PHE A 103 28.60 13.11 5.61
CA PHE A 103 27.22 13.45 5.96
C PHE A 103 26.55 12.41 6.86
N CYS A 104 26.82 11.11 6.63
CA CYS A 104 26.22 10.04 7.41
C CYS A 104 27.15 8.84 7.54
N PRO A 105 27.04 8.05 8.63
CA PRO A 105 27.73 6.77 8.75
C PRO A 105 27.15 5.78 7.76
N LEU A 106 28.03 4.95 7.19
CA LEU A 106 27.67 3.91 6.24
C LEU A 106 27.81 2.52 6.86
N TYR A 107 27.00 1.60 6.39
CA TYR A 107 27.05 0.19 6.70
C TYR A 107 27.16 -0.62 5.42
N GLN A 108 28.05 -1.59 5.40
CA GLN A 108 28.16 -2.55 4.33
C GLN A 108 27.86 -3.95 4.87
N GLN A 109 26.85 -4.58 4.32
CA GLN A 109 26.51 -5.93 4.70
C GLN A 109 27.59 -6.90 4.22
N PRO A 110 28.01 -7.88 5.02
CA PRO A 110 29.00 -8.88 4.61
C PRO A 110 28.60 -9.54 3.28
N GLY A 111 29.53 -9.52 2.31
CA GLY A 111 29.30 -10.04 0.96
C GLY A 111 28.59 -9.11 -0.01
N SER A 112 28.16 -7.94 0.41
CA SER A 112 27.59 -6.91 -0.48
C SER A 112 28.70 -6.01 -1.03
N VAL A 113 28.53 -5.58 -2.29
CA VAL A 113 29.37 -4.54 -2.92
C VAL A 113 28.85 -3.12 -2.67
N SER A 114 27.63 -3.02 -2.17
CA SER A 114 26.94 -1.73 -1.92
C SER A 114 26.94 -1.39 -0.44
N ALA A 115 27.18 -0.12 -0.12
CA ALA A 115 27.01 0.43 1.21
C ALA A 115 25.64 1.12 1.33
N VAL A 116 25.08 1.12 2.54
CA VAL A 116 23.82 1.81 2.87
C VAL A 116 24.04 2.80 4.00
N SER A 117 23.22 3.85 4.04
CA SER A 117 23.18 4.76 5.19
C SER A 117 22.75 4.00 6.45
N GLN A 118 23.39 4.32 7.60
CA GLN A 118 22.89 3.88 8.90
C GLN A 118 21.71 4.73 9.40
N TYR A 119 21.49 5.90 8.81
CA TYR A 119 20.28 6.69 9.06
C TYR A 119 19.12 6.12 8.26
N ASP A 120 17.93 6.22 8.83
CA ASP A 120 16.71 5.82 8.12
C ASP A 120 16.33 6.84 7.02
N LYS A 121 15.24 6.53 6.30
CA LYS A 121 14.80 7.35 5.16
C LYS A 121 14.41 8.79 5.55
N ASP A 122 13.91 8.99 6.77
CA ASP A 122 13.44 10.30 7.23
C ASP A 122 14.62 11.11 7.77
N ASP A 123 15.57 10.46 8.47
CA ASP A 123 16.78 11.08 8.98
C ASP A 123 17.72 11.53 7.85
N VAL A 124 17.87 10.76 6.77
CA VAL A 124 18.70 11.18 5.62
C VAL A 124 18.13 12.41 4.92
N GLU A 125 16.81 12.53 4.85
CA GLU A 125 16.15 13.74 4.33
C GLU A 125 16.31 14.93 5.29
N ALA A 126 16.20 14.70 6.61
CA ALA A 126 16.34 15.72 7.64
C ALA A 126 17.73 16.36 7.67
N ILE A 127 18.79 15.60 7.37
CA ILE A 127 20.16 16.14 7.25
C ILE A 127 20.45 16.79 5.89
N GLY A 128 19.45 16.83 4.99
CA GLY A 128 19.55 17.52 3.69
C GLY A 128 20.13 16.68 2.56
N LEU A 129 20.26 15.37 2.71
CA LEU A 129 20.62 14.49 1.60
C LEU A 129 19.43 14.28 0.66
N VAL A 130 19.70 14.18 -0.62
CA VAL A 130 18.69 13.91 -1.64
C VAL A 130 18.59 12.40 -1.88
N LYS A 131 17.39 11.85 -1.74
CA LYS A 131 17.09 10.46 -2.04
C LYS A 131 16.34 10.37 -3.38
N PHE A 132 16.91 9.63 -4.32
CA PHE A 132 16.26 9.27 -5.57
C PHE A 132 15.79 7.82 -5.53
N ASP A 133 14.54 7.58 -5.89
CA ASP A 133 13.96 6.25 -5.96
C ASP A 133 13.91 5.80 -7.43
N PHE A 134 14.83 4.92 -7.82
CA PHE A 134 14.89 4.32 -9.15
C PHE A 134 14.16 2.98 -9.14
N LEU A 135 12.84 3.05 -9.24
CA LEU A 135 11.99 1.86 -9.29
C LEU A 135 11.50 1.66 -10.72
N GLY A 136 11.98 0.60 -11.35
CA GLY A 136 11.50 0.17 -12.65
C GLY A 136 10.16 -0.55 -12.54
N LEU A 137 9.37 -0.50 -13.61
CA LEU A 137 8.09 -1.20 -13.72
C LEU A 137 8.20 -2.31 -14.78
N ALA A 138 8.29 -3.56 -14.33
CA ALA A 138 8.42 -4.72 -15.22
C ALA A 138 7.27 -4.83 -16.23
N THR A 139 6.06 -4.39 -15.87
CA THR A 139 4.90 -4.37 -16.75
C THR A 139 5.13 -3.55 -18.02
N LEU A 140 5.83 -2.42 -17.93
CA LEU A 140 6.16 -1.62 -19.13
C LEU A 140 7.10 -2.37 -20.08
N THR A 141 8.07 -3.11 -19.55
CA THR A 141 8.94 -3.97 -20.37
C THR A 141 8.13 -5.09 -21.03
N ILE A 142 7.18 -5.70 -20.33
CA ILE A 142 6.30 -6.72 -20.88
C ILE A 142 5.45 -6.16 -22.03
N LEU A 143 4.90 -4.96 -21.87
CA LEU A 143 4.15 -4.28 -22.93
C LEU A 143 5.03 -4.00 -24.15
N GLU A 144 6.27 -3.53 -23.96
CA GLU A 144 7.19 -3.28 -25.08
C GLU A 144 7.52 -4.57 -25.84
N ILE A 145 7.80 -5.67 -25.14
CA ILE A 145 8.01 -6.98 -25.75
C ILE A 145 6.75 -7.44 -26.51
N ALA A 146 5.57 -7.24 -25.95
CA ALA A 146 4.30 -7.58 -26.59
C ALA A 146 4.11 -6.75 -27.87
N ARG A 147 4.42 -5.44 -27.86
CA ARG A 147 4.41 -4.56 -29.03
C ARG A 147 5.30 -5.12 -30.14
N GLU A 148 6.55 -5.46 -29.81
CA GLU A 148 7.47 -6.05 -30.79
C GLU A 148 6.92 -7.35 -31.40
N PHE A 149 6.31 -8.22 -30.59
CA PHE A 149 5.72 -9.45 -31.11
C PHE A 149 4.54 -9.18 -32.03
N ILE A 150 3.67 -8.21 -31.70
CA ILE A 150 2.57 -7.81 -32.57
C ILE A 150 3.11 -7.34 -33.93
N MET A 151 4.06 -6.41 -33.92
CA MET A 151 4.66 -5.86 -35.12
C MET A 151 5.35 -6.93 -36.00
N LYS A 152 5.99 -7.92 -35.38
CA LYS A 152 6.71 -8.99 -36.09
C LYS A 152 5.79 -10.12 -36.61
N ARG A 153 4.67 -10.39 -35.95
CA ARG A 153 3.85 -11.59 -36.20
C ARG A 153 2.53 -11.32 -36.89
N HIS A 154 2.03 -10.09 -36.84
CA HIS A 154 0.73 -9.75 -37.43
C HIS A 154 0.90 -8.82 -38.63
N LYS A 155 0.56 -9.33 -39.82
CA LYS A 155 0.57 -8.53 -41.06
C LYS A 155 -0.39 -7.35 -40.94
N GLY A 156 0.06 -6.17 -41.35
CA GLY A 156 -0.69 -4.92 -41.26
C GLY A 156 -0.61 -4.24 -39.90
N GLN A 157 0.20 -4.79 -38.98
CA GLN A 157 0.44 -4.22 -37.66
C GLN A 157 1.91 -3.79 -37.46
N GLU A 158 2.64 -3.58 -38.57
CA GLU A 158 4.07 -3.25 -38.54
C GLU A 158 4.35 -1.91 -37.82
N ASN A 159 3.34 -1.04 -37.72
CA ASN A 159 3.40 0.24 -37.01
C ASN A 159 2.47 0.29 -35.79
N PHE A 160 2.23 -0.86 -35.15
CA PHE A 160 1.38 -0.90 -33.97
C PHE A 160 1.92 -0.01 -32.86
N ALA A 161 1.04 0.83 -32.27
CA ALA A 161 1.32 1.68 -31.14
C ALA A 161 0.15 1.63 -30.17
N PHE A 162 0.43 1.53 -28.87
CA PHE A 162 -0.59 1.46 -27.82
C PHE A 162 -1.48 2.70 -27.79
N GLU A 163 -0.93 3.85 -28.16
CA GLU A 163 -1.62 5.15 -28.22
C GLU A 163 -2.77 5.16 -29.24
N ASN A 164 -2.77 4.23 -30.18
CA ASN A 164 -3.82 4.10 -31.20
C ASN A 164 -4.95 3.16 -30.76
N ILE A 165 -4.89 2.56 -29.57
CA ILE A 165 -5.95 1.71 -29.08
C ILE A 165 -7.14 2.57 -28.68
N PRO A 166 -8.39 2.25 -29.16
CA PRO A 166 -9.57 2.95 -28.72
C PRO A 166 -9.79 2.81 -27.20
N LEU A 167 -10.11 3.91 -26.53
CA LEU A 167 -10.34 3.91 -25.07
C LEU A 167 -11.81 3.69 -24.69
N ASP A 168 -12.66 3.38 -25.66
CA ASP A 168 -14.11 3.17 -25.50
C ASP A 168 -14.56 1.73 -25.78
N ASP A 169 -13.62 0.74 -25.73
CA ASP A 169 -13.91 -0.66 -25.99
C ASP A 169 -14.84 -1.26 -24.93
N GLY A 170 -16.10 -1.45 -25.28
CA GLY A 170 -17.14 -1.97 -24.40
C GLY A 170 -16.84 -3.35 -23.79
N PRO A 171 -16.32 -4.33 -24.55
CA PRO A 171 -15.89 -5.62 -24.00
C PRO A 171 -14.86 -5.49 -22.88
N THR A 172 -13.89 -4.59 -23.00
CA THR A 172 -12.88 -4.31 -21.98
C THR A 172 -13.52 -3.80 -20.69
N TYR A 173 -14.41 -2.79 -20.75
CA TYR A 173 -15.10 -2.28 -19.55
C TYR A 173 -16.03 -3.33 -18.93
N ARG A 174 -16.61 -4.23 -19.72
CA ARG A 174 -17.38 -5.36 -19.20
C ARG A 174 -16.49 -6.30 -18.39
N LEU A 175 -15.29 -6.62 -18.85
CA LEU A 175 -14.32 -7.45 -18.14
C LEU A 175 -13.96 -6.82 -16.78
N PHE A 176 -13.71 -5.51 -16.74
CA PHE A 176 -13.49 -4.79 -15.49
C PHE A 176 -14.73 -4.81 -14.58
N SER A 177 -15.91 -4.56 -15.12
CA SER A 177 -17.18 -4.57 -14.36
C SER A 177 -17.56 -5.93 -13.82
N GLU A 178 -17.11 -7.00 -14.44
CA GLU A 178 -17.26 -8.37 -13.95
C GLU A 178 -16.18 -8.75 -12.94
N GLY A 179 -15.17 -7.90 -12.74
CA GLY A 179 -14.02 -8.16 -11.87
C GLY A 179 -13.12 -9.31 -12.34
N LYS A 180 -13.13 -9.60 -13.63
CA LYS A 180 -12.30 -10.65 -14.28
C LYS A 180 -10.94 -10.05 -14.65
N THR A 181 -10.21 -9.55 -13.68
CA THR A 181 -9.01 -8.75 -13.85
C THR A 181 -7.75 -9.46 -13.35
N GLU A 182 -7.73 -10.78 -13.37
CA GLU A 182 -6.53 -11.57 -13.15
C GLU A 182 -5.46 -11.17 -14.18
N ALA A 183 -4.24 -10.97 -13.72
CA ALA A 183 -3.09 -10.50 -14.50
C ALA A 183 -3.28 -9.10 -15.14
N VAL A 184 -4.29 -8.33 -14.75
CA VAL A 184 -4.38 -6.91 -15.10
C VAL A 184 -3.68 -6.09 -14.01
N PHE A 185 -2.53 -5.52 -14.33
CA PHE A 185 -1.70 -4.79 -13.38
C PHE A 185 -2.50 -3.77 -12.56
N GLN A 186 -2.29 -3.76 -11.24
CA GLN A 186 -2.96 -2.94 -10.23
C GLN A 186 -4.46 -3.25 -10.00
N PHE A 187 -5.08 -4.14 -10.79
CA PHE A 187 -6.49 -4.49 -10.66
C PHE A 187 -6.75 -5.94 -10.23
N GLU A 188 -5.69 -6.68 -9.83
CA GLU A 188 -5.70 -8.12 -9.59
C GLU A 188 -6.19 -8.52 -8.18
N SER A 189 -6.12 -7.62 -7.19
CA SER A 189 -6.46 -7.97 -5.82
C SER A 189 -7.95 -8.23 -5.65
N ARG A 190 -8.31 -9.18 -4.77
CA ARG A 190 -9.72 -9.49 -4.49
C ARG A 190 -10.54 -8.27 -4.07
N GLY A 191 -9.93 -7.36 -3.29
CA GLY A 191 -10.59 -6.13 -2.88
C GLY A 191 -10.85 -5.20 -4.06
N MET A 192 -9.87 -5.04 -4.96
CA MET A 192 -10.02 -4.25 -6.19
C MET A 192 -11.09 -4.86 -7.11
N GLN A 193 -11.07 -6.18 -7.30
CA GLN A 193 -12.08 -6.89 -8.09
C GLN A 193 -13.51 -6.71 -7.52
N GLY A 194 -13.65 -6.74 -6.19
CA GLY A 194 -14.92 -6.45 -5.52
C GLY A 194 -15.41 -5.04 -5.80
N MET A 195 -14.53 -4.05 -5.64
CA MET A 195 -14.83 -2.65 -5.92
C MET A 195 -15.21 -2.41 -7.39
N LEU A 196 -14.52 -3.03 -8.34
CA LEU A 196 -14.84 -2.92 -9.77
C LEU A 196 -16.24 -3.44 -10.11
N LYS A 197 -16.69 -4.52 -9.46
CA LYS A 197 -18.05 -5.05 -9.63
C LYS A 197 -19.13 -4.08 -9.16
N GLU A 198 -18.83 -3.32 -8.11
CA GLU A 198 -19.75 -2.31 -7.57
C GLU A 198 -19.71 -1.03 -8.41
N ALA A 199 -18.50 -0.57 -8.77
CA ALA A 199 -18.30 0.67 -9.51
C ALA A 199 -18.72 0.58 -10.98
N ARG A 200 -18.62 -0.60 -11.60
CA ARG A 200 -18.94 -0.84 -13.01
C ARG A 200 -18.35 0.24 -13.92
N PRO A 201 -17.03 0.32 -14.03
CA PRO A 201 -16.39 1.35 -14.83
C PRO A 201 -16.84 1.25 -16.30
N SER A 202 -17.06 2.41 -16.92
CA SER A 202 -17.52 2.54 -18.31
C SER A 202 -16.60 3.40 -19.18
N ARG A 203 -15.58 4.00 -18.57
CA ARG A 203 -14.60 4.87 -19.23
C ARG A 203 -13.27 4.79 -18.48
N LEU A 204 -12.20 5.23 -19.13
CA LEU A 204 -10.84 5.17 -18.58
C LEU A 204 -10.71 5.99 -17.29
N GLU A 205 -11.34 7.16 -17.24
CA GLU A 205 -11.33 8.07 -16.09
C GLU A 205 -11.88 7.40 -14.82
N ASP A 206 -12.87 6.53 -14.96
CA ASP A 206 -13.37 5.74 -13.83
C ASP A 206 -12.28 4.82 -13.28
N LEU A 207 -11.52 4.14 -14.15
CA LEU A 207 -10.43 3.25 -13.74
C LEU A 207 -9.30 4.04 -13.08
N ILE A 208 -8.94 5.21 -13.62
CA ILE A 208 -7.92 6.09 -13.04
C ILE A 208 -8.34 6.53 -11.64
N ALA A 209 -9.60 7.00 -11.48
CA ALA A 209 -10.11 7.44 -10.20
C ALA A 209 -10.16 6.30 -9.17
N LEU A 210 -10.63 5.13 -9.55
CA LEU A 210 -10.70 3.96 -8.66
C LEU A 210 -9.30 3.50 -8.23
N ASN A 211 -8.32 3.52 -9.11
CA ASN A 211 -6.93 3.22 -8.78
C ASN A 211 -6.33 4.26 -7.82
N ALA A 212 -6.68 5.52 -7.99
CA ALA A 212 -6.24 6.60 -7.10
C ALA A 212 -6.91 6.52 -5.72
N LEU A 213 -8.18 6.12 -5.64
CA LEU A 213 -8.94 5.98 -4.40
C LEU A 213 -8.61 4.70 -3.62
N TYR A 214 -8.19 3.61 -4.30
CA TYR A 214 -7.92 2.33 -3.66
C TYR A 214 -6.57 2.31 -2.92
N ARG A 215 -6.46 3.13 -1.89
CA ARG A 215 -5.30 3.21 -0.99
C ARG A 215 -5.76 3.68 0.40
N PRO A 216 -4.98 3.40 1.47
CA PRO A 216 -5.30 3.86 2.81
C PRO A 216 -5.55 5.37 2.85
N GLY A 217 -6.63 5.79 3.47
CA GLY A 217 -7.12 7.16 3.52
C GLY A 217 -8.24 7.42 2.52
N PRO A 218 -7.96 7.59 1.23
CA PRO A 218 -9.01 7.90 0.24
C PRO A 218 -10.04 6.79 0.02
N MET A 219 -9.75 5.54 0.43
CA MET A 219 -10.62 4.38 0.25
C MET A 219 -12.02 4.57 0.85
N ASP A 220 -12.15 5.36 1.90
CA ASP A 220 -13.43 5.65 2.54
C ASP A 220 -14.37 6.48 1.65
N LEU A 221 -13.84 7.11 0.60
CA LEU A 221 -14.60 7.89 -0.39
C LEU A 221 -15.16 7.02 -1.55
N ILE A 222 -14.74 5.77 -1.66
CA ILE A 222 -15.17 4.88 -2.75
C ILE A 222 -16.69 4.68 -2.76
N PRO A 223 -17.39 4.43 -1.63
CA PRO A 223 -18.84 4.29 -1.65
C PRO A 223 -19.55 5.53 -2.19
N THR A 224 -19.11 6.73 -1.79
CA THR A 224 -19.65 8.00 -2.29
C THR A 224 -19.40 8.16 -3.79
N PHE A 225 -18.17 7.86 -4.27
CA PHE A 225 -17.85 7.87 -5.69
C PHE A 225 -18.78 6.96 -6.49
N VAL A 226 -18.95 5.71 -6.04
CA VAL A 226 -19.80 4.71 -6.69
C VAL A 226 -21.28 5.15 -6.70
N ASN A 227 -21.78 5.65 -5.58
CA ASN A 227 -23.17 6.10 -5.46
C ASN A 227 -23.46 7.29 -6.37
N ARG A 228 -22.57 8.27 -6.43
CA ARG A 228 -22.70 9.45 -7.30
C ARG A 228 -22.58 9.08 -8.76
N LYS A 229 -21.65 8.21 -9.12
CA LYS A 229 -21.53 7.67 -10.48
C LYS A 229 -22.81 7.00 -10.96
N HIS A 230 -23.49 6.27 -10.09
CA HIS A 230 -24.74 5.57 -10.43
C HIS A 230 -26.01 6.40 -10.18
N GLY A 231 -25.89 7.67 -9.84
CA GLY A 231 -27.03 8.55 -9.57
C GLY A 231 -27.83 8.20 -8.33
N LYS A 232 -27.28 7.41 -7.41
CA LYS A 232 -27.91 7.05 -6.13
C LYS A 232 -27.74 8.16 -5.08
N GLU A 233 -26.75 9.00 -5.26
CA GLU A 233 -26.44 10.15 -4.43
C GLU A 233 -26.24 11.36 -5.33
N PRO A 234 -26.75 12.56 -4.97
CA PRO A 234 -26.54 13.77 -5.75
C PRO A 234 -25.06 14.16 -5.73
N VAL A 235 -24.57 14.67 -6.86
CA VAL A 235 -23.21 15.24 -6.91
C VAL A 235 -23.28 16.63 -6.30
N GLU A 236 -22.50 16.85 -5.26
CA GLU A 236 -22.35 18.13 -4.59
C GLU A 236 -20.96 18.70 -4.81
N TYR A 237 -20.90 20.00 -5.06
CA TYR A 237 -19.66 20.74 -5.21
C TYR A 237 -19.52 21.75 -4.08
N PRO A 238 -18.33 21.87 -3.45
CA PRO A 238 -18.11 22.85 -2.35
C PRO A 238 -18.37 24.29 -2.79
N HIS A 239 -18.18 24.57 -4.07
CA HIS A 239 -18.46 25.87 -4.69
C HIS A 239 -18.70 25.68 -6.20
N PRO A 240 -19.59 26.47 -6.85
CA PRO A 240 -19.84 26.34 -8.28
C PRO A 240 -18.61 26.47 -9.18
N LEU A 241 -17.63 27.26 -8.79
CA LEU A 241 -16.38 27.44 -9.56
C LEU A 241 -15.51 26.19 -9.65
N VAL A 242 -15.67 25.22 -8.74
CA VAL A 242 -14.88 23.97 -8.77
C VAL A 242 -15.57 22.84 -9.53
N GLU A 243 -16.82 23.05 -9.97
CA GLU A 243 -17.54 22.06 -10.76
C GLU A 243 -16.78 21.60 -12.00
N PRO A 244 -16.21 22.48 -12.85
CA PRO A 244 -15.44 22.04 -14.02
C PRO A 244 -14.24 21.15 -13.69
N VAL A 245 -13.65 21.32 -12.49
CA VAL A 245 -12.48 20.58 -12.02
C VAL A 245 -12.90 19.22 -11.42
N LEU A 246 -14.01 19.16 -10.73
CA LEU A 246 -14.47 17.99 -9.98
C LEU A 246 -15.57 17.18 -10.67
N ALA A 247 -16.10 17.64 -11.80
CA ALA A 247 -17.17 16.95 -12.52
C ALA A 247 -16.78 15.54 -12.93
N GLU A 248 -15.55 15.34 -13.40
CA GLU A 248 -15.01 14.05 -13.81
C GLU A 248 -14.97 13.03 -12.67
N THR A 249 -14.75 13.49 -11.45
CA THR A 249 -14.67 12.68 -10.23
C THR A 249 -15.90 12.79 -9.34
N TYR A 250 -17.04 13.18 -9.92
CA TYR A 250 -18.34 13.28 -9.23
C TYR A 250 -18.30 14.14 -7.95
N GLY A 251 -17.61 15.28 -8.00
CA GLY A 251 -17.48 16.21 -6.88
C GLY A 251 -16.52 15.80 -5.78
N ILE A 252 -15.69 14.77 -6.02
CA ILE A 252 -14.69 14.27 -5.05
C ILE A 252 -13.30 14.73 -5.48
N MET A 253 -12.53 15.30 -4.55
CA MET A 253 -11.10 15.58 -4.78
C MET A 253 -10.31 14.27 -4.72
N VAL A 254 -9.86 13.80 -5.87
CA VAL A 254 -9.12 12.53 -6.02
C VAL A 254 -7.66 12.79 -6.34
N TYR A 255 -7.37 13.82 -7.14
CA TYR A 255 -6.06 14.11 -7.69
C TYR A 255 -5.45 15.37 -7.08
N GLN A 256 -4.12 15.41 -7.01
CA GLN A 256 -3.38 16.57 -6.52
C GLN A 256 -3.68 17.82 -7.37
N GLU A 257 -3.82 17.65 -8.68
CA GLU A 257 -4.14 18.69 -9.65
C GLU A 257 -5.50 19.36 -9.40
N GLN A 258 -6.43 18.65 -8.76
CA GLN A 258 -7.74 19.19 -8.40
C GLN A 258 -7.68 20.08 -7.14
N VAL A 259 -6.59 20.02 -6.38
CA VAL A 259 -6.37 20.82 -5.17
C VAL A 259 -5.57 22.08 -5.47
N MET A 260 -4.64 22.00 -6.43
CA MET A 260 -3.81 23.12 -6.88
C MET A 260 -4.57 24.08 -7.78
#